data_a0b689d5dc8c4e85bcc1c651b2af0d1b
#
_entry.id   a0b689d5dc8c4e85bcc1c651b2af0d1b
#
_cell.length_a   1.000
_cell.length_b   1.000
_cell.length_c   1.000
_cell.angle_alpha   90.00
_cell.angle_beta   90.00
_cell.angle_gamma   90.00
#
_symmetry.space_group_name_H-M   'P 1'
#
loop_
_entity.id
_entity.type
_entity.pdbx_description
1 polymer ?
#
loop_
_entity_poly.entity_id
_entity_poly.type
_entity_poly.pdbx_seq_one_letter_code
_entity_poly.pdbx_strand_id
1 'polypeptide(L)'
;MALVFKLDRSLESCWPVELRPVGEGSFEKETFESWWARNQSRLSHLPSDLCEQWIYKHWTNSPFDFLPLESLTWERQTWGGEELLRSIYRAWGGDLHPEFDYRTFQRKGGNDRHPTARALDVGTWDYPMVLLSTPHGVVDFGEVRPKVRLVIVEGHQRHRYLNALHVLNRPPMGPHEVIVLKSTLIS
;
A
#
# COMPACT_ATOMS: atom_id res chain seq x y z
N MET A 1 4.79 29.11 1.38
CA MET A 1 3.82 28.43 0.49
C MET A 1 4.08 26.94 0.64
N ALA A 2 3.13 26.19 1.18
CA ALA A 2 3.32 24.77 1.39
C ALA A 2 3.44 24.07 0.03
N LEU A 3 4.44 23.21 -0.12
CA LEU A 3 4.69 22.47 -1.36
C LEU A 3 3.66 21.36 -1.50
N VAL A 4 2.87 21.43 -2.58
CA VAL A 4 1.97 20.34 -2.97
C VAL A 4 2.81 19.19 -3.54
N PHE A 5 2.64 18.00 -3.02
CA PHE A 5 3.44 16.83 -3.41
C PHE A 5 3.07 16.33 -4.81
N LYS A 6 4.07 16.13 -5.66
CA LYS A 6 3.86 15.58 -7.01
C LYS A 6 3.94 14.06 -6.97
N LEU A 7 2.86 13.41 -7.41
CA LEU A 7 2.83 11.98 -7.68
C LEU A 7 3.38 11.72 -9.10
N ASP A 8 4.63 12.08 -9.34
CA ASP A 8 5.24 11.97 -10.65
C ASP A 8 6.14 10.73 -10.71
N ARG A 9 5.85 9.82 -11.65
CA ARG A 9 6.65 8.61 -11.89
C ARG A 9 8.01 8.91 -12.54
N SER A 10 8.27 10.16 -12.92
CA SER A 10 9.57 10.57 -13.48
C SER A 10 10.65 10.76 -12.42
N LEU A 11 10.31 10.71 -11.15
CA LEU A 11 11.30 10.79 -10.08
C LEU A 11 12.18 9.54 -10.10
N GLU A 12 13.50 9.75 -10.06
CA GLU A 12 14.45 8.65 -9.98
C GLU A 12 14.28 7.87 -8.67
N SER A 13 14.40 6.54 -8.75
CA SER A 13 14.42 5.68 -7.57
C SER A 13 15.58 6.09 -6.67
N CYS A 14 15.30 6.28 -5.38
CA CYS A 14 16.32 6.51 -4.36
C CYS A 14 16.52 5.30 -3.43
N TRP A 15 15.86 4.19 -3.70
CA TRP A 15 16.03 3.00 -2.88
C TRP A 15 17.43 2.40 -3.06
N PRO A 16 18.16 2.16 -1.97
CA PRO A 16 19.52 1.62 -2.03
C PRO A 16 19.54 0.24 -2.69
N VAL A 17 20.35 0.07 -3.74
CA VAL A 17 20.41 -1.16 -4.53
C VAL A 17 20.73 -2.41 -3.69
N GLU A 18 21.39 -2.25 -2.55
CA GLU A 18 21.72 -3.31 -1.61
C GLU A 18 20.48 -3.94 -0.97
N LEU A 19 19.36 -3.21 -0.94
CA LEU A 19 18.08 -3.72 -0.47
C LEU A 19 17.36 -4.56 -1.52
N ARG A 20 17.86 -4.61 -2.77
CA ARG A 20 17.26 -5.44 -3.80
C ARG A 20 17.26 -6.91 -3.38
N PRO A 21 16.11 -7.59 -3.45
CA PRO A 21 16.06 -9.03 -3.23
C PRO A 21 17.00 -9.79 -4.20
N VAL A 22 17.69 -10.80 -3.70
CA VAL A 22 18.56 -11.65 -4.52
C VAL A 22 17.70 -12.64 -5.30
N GLY A 23 18.09 -12.91 -6.57
CA GLY A 23 17.36 -13.78 -7.48
C GLY A 23 16.30 -13.03 -8.30
N GLU A 24 15.98 -13.59 -9.47
CA GLU A 24 14.99 -13.05 -10.40
C GLU A 24 13.83 -14.03 -10.56
N GLY A 25 12.61 -13.48 -10.59
CA GLY A 25 11.41 -14.29 -10.70
C GLY A 25 10.96 -14.91 -9.37
N SER A 26 9.79 -15.53 -9.42
CA SER A 26 9.12 -16.05 -8.19
C SER A 26 9.79 -17.29 -7.59
N PHE A 27 10.57 -18.05 -8.37
CA PHE A 27 11.19 -19.29 -7.93
C PHE A 27 12.62 -19.12 -7.42
N GLU A 28 13.31 -18.07 -7.87
CA GLU A 28 14.72 -17.83 -7.54
C GLU A 28 14.90 -16.71 -6.51
N LYS A 29 13.84 -15.95 -6.27
CA LYS A 29 13.86 -14.85 -5.30
C LYS A 29 14.08 -15.40 -3.89
N GLU A 30 15.06 -14.84 -3.17
CA GLU A 30 15.28 -15.17 -1.75
C GLU A 30 13.99 -15.00 -0.93
N THR A 31 13.85 -15.76 0.17
CA THR A 31 12.70 -15.61 1.07
C THR A 31 12.75 -14.26 1.80
N PHE A 32 11.60 -13.80 2.29
CA PHE A 32 11.55 -12.57 3.09
C PHE A 32 12.44 -12.66 4.33
N GLU A 33 12.45 -13.81 5.00
CA GLU A 33 13.27 -14.03 6.21
C GLU A 33 14.76 -13.85 5.93
N SER A 34 15.26 -14.40 4.80
CA SER A 34 16.65 -14.23 4.38
C SER A 34 16.95 -12.78 4.03
N TRP A 35 16.06 -12.14 3.28
CA TRP A 35 16.18 -10.73 2.92
C TRP A 35 16.15 -9.83 4.16
N TRP A 36 15.23 -10.10 5.11
CA TRP A 36 15.09 -9.33 6.34
C TRP A 36 16.32 -9.48 7.23
N ALA A 37 16.82 -10.70 7.42
CA ALA A 37 18.04 -10.95 8.20
C ALA A 37 19.25 -10.13 7.70
N ARG A 38 19.33 -9.94 6.38
CA ARG A 38 20.40 -9.15 5.74
C ARG A 38 20.20 -7.63 5.87
N ASN A 39 18.95 -7.16 5.94
CA ASN A 39 18.62 -5.74 5.81
C ASN A 39 18.03 -5.10 7.08
N GLN A 40 17.66 -5.88 8.09
CA GLN A 40 16.97 -5.38 9.29
C GLN A 40 17.73 -4.27 10.03
N SER A 41 19.06 -4.29 10.03
CA SER A 41 19.86 -3.24 10.70
C SER A 41 19.64 -1.86 10.07
N ARG A 42 19.42 -1.80 8.76
CA ARG A 42 19.16 -0.54 8.03
C ARG A 42 17.70 -0.12 8.11
N LEU A 43 16.79 -1.08 8.21
CA LEU A 43 15.34 -0.87 8.15
C LEU A 43 14.66 -1.04 9.53
N SER A 44 15.44 -1.11 10.61
CA SER A 44 14.93 -1.37 11.97
C SER A 44 13.94 -0.31 12.48
N HIS A 45 13.93 0.88 11.88
CA HIS A 45 12.97 1.94 12.18
C HIS A 45 11.61 1.75 11.49
N LEU A 46 11.52 0.82 10.52
CA LEU A 46 10.29 0.45 9.84
C LEU A 46 9.77 -0.89 10.34
N PRO A 47 8.45 -1.11 10.41
CA PRO A 47 7.91 -2.41 10.81
C PRO A 47 8.18 -3.47 9.74
N SER A 48 8.46 -4.71 10.19
CA SER A 48 8.83 -5.81 9.29
C SER A 48 7.73 -6.16 8.29
N ASP A 49 6.48 -6.12 8.70
CA ASP A 49 5.33 -6.38 7.83
C ASP A 49 5.15 -5.31 6.72
N LEU A 50 5.49 -4.06 7.00
CA LEU A 50 5.59 -3.01 5.97
C LEU A 50 6.73 -3.32 4.99
N CYS A 51 7.89 -3.70 5.51
CA CYS A 51 9.03 -4.05 4.67
C CYS A 51 8.73 -5.26 3.78
N GLU A 52 8.03 -6.27 4.30
CA GLU A 52 7.62 -7.46 3.56
C GLU A 52 6.66 -7.13 2.42
N GLN A 53 5.54 -6.48 2.76
CA GLN A 53 4.45 -6.27 1.81
C GLN A 53 4.75 -5.21 0.75
N TRP A 54 5.66 -4.28 1.02
CA TRP A 54 5.96 -3.17 0.11
C TRP A 54 7.40 -3.23 -0.42
N ILE A 55 8.44 -3.03 0.41
CA ILE A 55 9.82 -2.88 -0.08
C ILE A 55 10.33 -4.18 -0.71
N TYR A 56 10.23 -5.30 0.00
CA TYR A 56 10.68 -6.60 -0.51
C TYR A 56 9.86 -7.07 -1.71
N LYS A 57 8.54 -6.96 -1.62
CA LYS A 57 7.62 -7.51 -2.62
C LYS A 57 7.61 -6.71 -3.92
N HIS A 58 7.70 -5.40 -3.82
CA HIS A 58 7.55 -4.46 -4.93
C HIS A 58 8.81 -3.68 -5.27
N TRP A 59 9.99 -4.17 -4.90
CA TRP A 59 11.27 -3.51 -5.15
C TRP A 59 11.43 -2.97 -6.58
N THR A 60 11.07 -3.78 -7.59
CA THR A 60 11.28 -3.44 -9.01
C THR A 60 10.15 -2.63 -9.64
N ASN A 61 9.01 -2.50 -8.97
CA ASN A 61 7.80 -1.93 -9.58
C ASN A 61 6.99 -1.03 -8.66
N SER A 62 7.55 -0.63 -7.52
CA SER A 62 6.88 0.34 -6.66
C SER A 62 6.87 1.72 -7.33
N PRO A 63 5.72 2.36 -7.51
CA PRO A 63 5.68 3.73 -7.99
C PRO A 63 6.12 4.75 -6.93
N PHE A 64 6.46 4.30 -5.73
CA PHE A 64 6.92 5.10 -4.60
C PHE A 64 8.39 4.85 -4.22
N ASP A 65 9.17 4.26 -5.11
CA ASP A 65 10.59 3.97 -4.89
C ASP A 65 11.48 5.23 -4.78
N PHE A 66 10.92 6.39 -5.09
CA PHE A 66 11.53 7.69 -4.85
C PHE A 66 11.42 8.19 -3.40
N LEU A 67 10.66 7.50 -2.53
CA LEU A 67 10.58 7.86 -1.11
C LEU A 67 11.87 7.41 -0.39
N PRO A 68 12.57 8.34 0.29
CA PRO A 68 13.81 8.01 1.00
C PRO A 68 13.48 7.18 2.25
N LEU A 69 13.78 5.88 2.20
CA LEU A 69 13.42 4.93 3.25
C LEU A 69 13.98 5.33 4.62
N GLU A 70 15.18 5.88 4.66
CA GLU A 70 15.89 6.24 5.90
C GLU A 70 15.22 7.38 6.68
N SER A 71 14.42 8.21 6.00
CA SER A 71 13.74 9.37 6.61
C SER A 71 12.24 9.16 6.80
N LEU A 72 11.73 7.98 6.44
CA LEU A 72 10.33 7.68 6.66
C LEU A 72 10.05 7.51 8.15
N THR A 73 8.99 8.16 8.60
CA THR A 73 8.36 7.85 9.89
C THR A 73 6.99 7.26 9.65
N TRP A 74 6.44 6.57 10.63
CA TRP A 74 5.18 5.87 10.48
C TRP A 74 4.40 5.82 11.79
N GLU A 75 3.10 5.62 11.65
CA GLU A 75 2.21 5.33 12.76
C GLU A 75 1.16 4.29 12.34
N ARG A 76 0.74 3.44 13.26
CA ARG A 76 -0.39 2.53 13.06
C ARG A 76 -1.67 3.22 13.52
N GLN A 77 -2.69 3.08 12.72
CA GLN A 77 -4.02 3.60 13.00
C GLN A 77 -5.05 2.52 12.67
N THR A 78 -6.24 2.65 13.26
CA THR A 78 -7.37 1.74 13.04
C THR A 78 -8.56 2.55 12.58
N TRP A 79 -9.14 2.17 11.45
CA TRP A 79 -10.19 2.94 10.79
C TRP A 79 -11.39 2.06 10.44
N GLY A 80 -12.56 2.66 10.36
CA GLY A 80 -13.76 2.02 9.79
C GLY A 80 -13.67 1.93 8.27
N GLY A 81 -14.31 0.92 7.67
CA GLY A 81 -14.27 0.69 6.23
C GLY A 81 -14.79 1.87 5.40
N GLU A 82 -15.87 2.51 5.81
CA GLU A 82 -16.43 3.70 5.13
C GLU A 82 -15.48 4.90 5.18
N GLU A 83 -14.83 5.10 6.33
CA GLU A 83 -13.87 6.18 6.51
C GLU A 83 -12.67 5.99 5.59
N LEU A 84 -12.13 4.77 5.50
CA LEU A 84 -11.05 4.42 4.58
C LEU A 84 -11.45 4.71 3.13
N LEU A 85 -12.59 4.22 2.68
CA LEU A 85 -13.05 4.39 1.31
C LEU A 85 -13.25 5.85 0.92
N ARG A 86 -13.67 6.70 1.86
CA ARG A 86 -13.90 8.12 1.64
C ARG A 86 -12.63 8.96 1.68
N SER A 87 -11.64 8.55 2.49
CA SER A 87 -10.48 9.38 2.84
C SER A 87 -9.25 9.13 1.99
N ILE A 88 -9.19 7.98 1.32
CA ILE A 88 -8.00 7.51 0.62
C ILE A 88 -8.07 7.83 -0.87
N TYR A 89 -6.98 8.40 -1.38
CA TYR A 89 -6.78 8.63 -2.80
C TYR A 89 -5.97 7.51 -3.44
N ARG A 90 -6.42 7.07 -4.60
CA ARG A 90 -5.79 6.01 -5.40
C ARG A 90 -5.16 6.62 -6.65
N ALA A 91 -3.86 6.89 -6.62
CA ALA A 91 -3.17 7.54 -7.72
C ALA A 91 -3.09 6.68 -8.99
N TRP A 92 -2.90 5.35 -8.85
CA TRP A 92 -2.66 4.45 -9.98
C TRP A 92 -3.60 3.25 -10.02
N GLY A 93 -4.70 3.35 -9.41
CA GLY A 93 -5.55 2.17 -9.16
C GLY A 93 -6.63 1.90 -10.19
N GLY A 94 -6.62 2.41 -11.41
CA GLY A 94 -7.68 2.17 -12.40
C GLY A 94 -9.11 2.31 -11.85
N ASP A 95 -10.12 2.18 -12.67
CA ASP A 95 -11.51 2.28 -12.21
C ASP A 95 -11.91 1.13 -11.28
N LEU A 96 -12.80 1.45 -10.33
CA LEU A 96 -13.40 0.46 -9.44
C LEU A 96 -14.56 -0.19 -10.16
N HIS A 97 -14.55 -1.51 -10.22
CA HIS A 97 -15.61 -2.33 -10.79
C HIS A 97 -16.08 -3.33 -9.72
N PRO A 98 -16.97 -2.94 -8.80
CA PRO A 98 -17.29 -3.71 -7.59
C PRO A 98 -17.65 -5.17 -7.85
N GLU A 99 -18.52 -5.44 -8.84
CA GLU A 99 -18.93 -6.81 -9.16
C GLU A 99 -17.79 -7.64 -9.77
N PHE A 100 -16.97 -7.04 -10.63
CA PHE A 100 -15.81 -7.69 -11.21
C PHE A 100 -14.74 -7.94 -10.15
N ASP A 101 -14.46 -6.93 -9.33
CA ASP A 101 -13.50 -7.03 -8.23
C ASP A 101 -13.93 -8.13 -7.26
N TYR A 102 -15.20 -8.15 -6.83
CA TYR A 102 -15.72 -9.21 -5.97
C TYR A 102 -15.53 -10.60 -6.58
N ARG A 103 -15.92 -10.79 -7.84
CA ARG A 103 -15.75 -12.10 -8.53
C ARG A 103 -14.31 -12.52 -8.65
N THR A 104 -13.41 -11.57 -8.96
CA THR A 104 -11.98 -11.83 -9.07
C THR A 104 -11.38 -12.35 -7.77
N PHE A 105 -11.68 -11.69 -6.66
CA PHE A 105 -11.17 -12.08 -5.34
C PHE A 105 -11.78 -13.39 -4.83
N GLN A 106 -13.02 -13.69 -5.19
CA GLN A 106 -13.70 -14.93 -4.80
C GLN A 106 -13.26 -16.15 -5.63
N ARG A 107 -12.85 -15.96 -6.87
CA ARG A 107 -12.54 -17.06 -7.81
C ARG A 107 -11.07 -17.46 -7.86
N LYS A 108 -10.19 -16.61 -7.41
CA LYS A 108 -8.75 -16.82 -7.61
C LYS A 108 -8.27 -18.02 -6.80
N GLY A 109 -7.82 -19.07 -7.51
CA GLY A 109 -7.13 -20.21 -6.91
C GLY A 109 -7.98 -21.44 -6.59
N GLY A 110 -9.10 -21.69 -7.27
CA GLY A 110 -9.92 -22.90 -7.00
C GLY A 110 -10.52 -22.85 -5.59
N ASN A 111 -10.10 -23.78 -4.71
CA ASN A 111 -10.50 -23.76 -3.29
C ASN A 111 -9.78 -22.65 -2.49
N ASP A 112 -8.73 -22.04 -3.06
CA ASP A 112 -7.95 -21.01 -2.39
C ASP A 112 -8.36 -19.62 -2.90
N ARG A 113 -9.33 -19.02 -2.25
CA ARG A 113 -9.66 -17.60 -2.47
C ARG A 113 -8.44 -16.73 -2.16
N HIS A 114 -8.40 -15.55 -2.77
CA HIS A 114 -7.34 -14.59 -2.50
C HIS A 114 -7.17 -14.35 -0.98
N PRO A 115 -5.93 -14.29 -0.43
CA PRO A 115 -5.70 -14.11 1.01
C PRO A 115 -6.48 -12.94 1.61
N THR A 116 -6.49 -11.79 0.94
CA THR A 116 -7.28 -10.61 1.34
C THR A 116 -8.79 -10.90 1.43
N ALA A 117 -9.34 -11.72 0.51
CA ALA A 117 -10.75 -12.08 0.57
C ALA A 117 -11.08 -12.95 1.78
N ARG A 118 -10.21 -13.91 2.10
CA ARG A 118 -10.36 -14.76 3.30
C ARG A 118 -10.27 -13.95 4.58
N ALA A 119 -9.32 -13.02 4.64
CA ALA A 119 -9.12 -12.16 5.80
C ALA A 119 -10.33 -11.23 6.04
N LEU A 120 -10.84 -10.61 5.00
CA LEU A 120 -12.02 -9.74 5.10
C LEU A 120 -13.31 -10.48 5.44
N ASP A 121 -13.43 -11.77 5.11
CA ASP A 121 -14.56 -12.60 5.55
C ASP A 121 -14.59 -12.80 7.07
N VAL A 122 -13.44 -12.71 7.74
CA VAL A 122 -13.34 -12.81 9.21
C VAL A 122 -13.22 -11.45 9.90
N GLY A 123 -13.37 -10.35 9.16
CA GLY A 123 -13.57 -9.02 9.70
C GLY A 123 -12.57 -7.95 9.28
N THR A 124 -11.33 -8.30 8.94
CA THR A 124 -10.31 -7.33 8.51
C THR A 124 -9.37 -7.96 7.48
N TRP A 125 -8.31 -7.28 7.08
CA TRP A 125 -7.37 -7.77 6.07
C TRP A 125 -6.13 -8.48 6.65
N ASP A 126 -5.42 -9.14 5.76
CA ASP A 126 -4.23 -9.96 6.03
C ASP A 126 -3.00 -9.14 6.43
N TYR A 127 -2.81 -7.96 5.82
CA TYR A 127 -1.76 -7.00 6.12
C TYR A 127 -2.34 -5.60 6.25
N PRO A 128 -1.79 -4.72 7.10
CA PRO A 128 -2.18 -3.31 7.13
C PRO A 128 -2.04 -2.66 5.75
N MET A 129 -2.98 -1.81 5.36
CA MET A 129 -2.81 -0.97 4.18
C MET A 129 -1.75 0.09 4.46
N VAL A 130 -0.87 0.37 3.50
CA VAL A 130 0.16 1.41 3.63
C VAL A 130 -0.29 2.67 2.92
N LEU A 131 -0.34 3.76 3.64
CA LEU A 131 -0.79 5.07 3.19
C LEU A 131 0.33 6.09 3.33
N LEU A 132 0.41 7.04 2.41
CA LEU A 132 1.30 8.19 2.50
C LEU A 132 0.50 9.42 2.91
N SER A 133 0.94 10.10 3.96
CA SER A 133 0.37 11.38 4.39
C SER A 133 0.79 12.50 3.44
N THR A 134 -0.20 13.25 2.93
CA THR A 134 0.00 14.38 2.01
C THR A 134 -0.75 15.61 2.54
N PRO A 135 -0.26 16.26 3.61
CA PRO A 135 -0.98 17.30 4.35
C PRO A 135 -1.35 18.53 3.52
N HIS A 136 -0.67 18.76 2.40
CA HIS A 136 -0.90 19.91 1.53
C HIS A 136 -1.56 19.54 0.19
N GLY A 137 -2.00 18.28 0.04
CA GLY A 137 -2.55 17.75 -1.20
C GLY A 137 -1.48 17.22 -2.14
N VAL A 138 -1.91 16.83 -3.33
CA VAL A 138 -1.05 16.23 -4.36
C VAL A 138 -1.26 16.88 -5.72
N VAL A 139 -0.26 16.76 -6.59
CA VAL A 139 -0.42 16.94 -8.03
C VAL A 139 -0.38 15.56 -8.67
N ASP A 140 -1.42 15.20 -9.42
CA ASP A 140 -1.52 13.92 -10.12
C ASP A 140 -1.95 14.18 -11.56
N PHE A 141 -1.20 13.64 -12.52
CA PHE A 141 -1.37 13.92 -13.95
C PHE A 141 -1.50 15.41 -14.29
N GLY A 142 -0.74 16.27 -13.61
CA GLY A 142 -0.77 17.73 -13.80
C GLY A 142 -1.92 18.44 -13.10
N GLU A 143 -2.87 17.70 -12.51
CA GLU A 143 -3.97 18.29 -11.75
C GLU A 143 -3.64 18.45 -10.27
N VAL A 144 -3.90 19.63 -9.72
CA VAL A 144 -3.75 19.89 -8.29
C VAL A 144 -4.98 19.39 -7.54
N ARG A 145 -4.76 18.50 -6.58
CA ARG A 145 -5.80 17.92 -5.71
C ARG A 145 -5.55 18.34 -4.25
N PRO A 146 -5.95 19.55 -3.88
CA PRO A 146 -5.56 20.16 -2.60
C PRO A 146 -6.25 19.52 -1.39
N LYS A 147 -7.27 18.69 -1.59
CA LYS A 147 -8.02 18.01 -0.52
C LYS A 147 -7.53 16.60 -0.23
N VAL A 148 -6.66 16.04 -1.06
CA VAL A 148 -6.09 14.71 -0.83
C VAL A 148 -5.15 14.77 0.38
N ARG A 149 -5.38 13.91 1.36
CA ARG A 149 -4.58 13.83 2.60
C ARG A 149 -3.86 12.52 2.76
N LEU A 150 -4.35 11.47 2.12
CA LEU A 150 -3.81 10.13 2.18
C LEU A 150 -3.82 9.50 0.80
N VAL A 151 -2.69 8.93 0.41
CA VAL A 151 -2.51 8.22 -0.86
C VAL A 151 -2.13 6.77 -0.58
N ILE A 152 -2.71 5.81 -1.29
CA ILE A 152 -2.31 4.40 -1.15
C ILE A 152 -0.91 4.21 -1.71
N VAL A 153 -0.01 3.69 -0.88
CA VAL A 153 1.32 3.20 -1.27
C VAL A 153 1.25 1.72 -1.58
N GLU A 154 0.64 0.94 -0.67
CA GLU A 154 0.41 -0.50 -0.84
C GLU A 154 -0.96 -0.90 -0.27
N GLY A 155 -1.59 -1.87 -0.89
CA GLY A 155 -2.93 -2.33 -0.50
C GLY A 155 -4.04 -1.95 -1.49
N HIS A 156 -3.71 -1.61 -2.73
CA HIS A 156 -4.70 -1.30 -3.78
C HIS A 156 -5.75 -2.40 -3.94
N GLN A 157 -5.34 -3.67 -3.86
CA GLN A 157 -6.27 -4.80 -3.94
C GLN A 157 -7.19 -4.86 -2.71
N ARG A 158 -6.66 -4.60 -1.50
CA ARG A 158 -7.45 -4.53 -0.26
C ARG A 158 -8.53 -3.45 -0.37
N HIS A 159 -8.15 -2.28 -0.85
CA HIS A 159 -9.09 -1.18 -1.09
C HIS A 159 -10.16 -1.54 -2.12
N ARG A 160 -9.79 -2.16 -3.25
CA ARG A 160 -10.74 -2.59 -4.29
C ARG A 160 -11.75 -3.57 -3.73
N TYR A 161 -11.30 -4.57 -2.98
CA TYR A 161 -12.19 -5.58 -2.42
C TYR A 161 -13.07 -5.00 -1.31
N LEU A 162 -12.52 -4.16 -0.43
CA LEU A 162 -13.30 -3.45 0.58
C LEU A 162 -14.41 -2.62 -0.06
N ASN A 163 -14.09 -1.87 -1.12
CA ASN A 163 -15.08 -1.12 -1.88
C ASN A 163 -16.16 -2.03 -2.48
N ALA A 164 -15.76 -3.16 -3.07
CA ALA A 164 -16.71 -4.11 -3.64
C ALA A 164 -17.68 -4.64 -2.58
N LEU A 165 -17.17 -5.01 -1.40
CA LEU A 165 -18.00 -5.50 -0.29
C LEU A 165 -18.98 -4.43 0.20
N HIS A 166 -18.54 -3.17 0.33
CA HIS A 166 -19.43 -2.07 0.73
C HIS A 166 -20.53 -1.82 -0.30
N VAL A 167 -20.19 -1.73 -1.59
CA VAL A 167 -21.18 -1.52 -2.65
C VAL A 167 -22.20 -2.67 -2.74
N LEU A 168 -21.76 -3.90 -2.44
CA LEU A 168 -22.64 -5.08 -2.43
C LEU A 168 -23.38 -5.27 -1.10
N ASN A 169 -23.38 -4.27 -0.21
CA ASN A 169 -24.01 -4.34 1.11
C ASN A 169 -23.52 -5.52 1.99
N ARG A 170 -22.24 -5.82 1.94
CA ARG A 170 -21.56 -6.87 2.72
C ARG A 170 -20.32 -6.34 3.43
N PRO A 171 -20.40 -5.17 4.12
CA PRO A 171 -19.23 -4.57 4.73
C PRO A 171 -18.61 -5.52 5.77
N PRO A 172 -17.29 -5.68 5.77
CA PRO A 172 -16.63 -6.44 6.83
C PRO A 172 -16.75 -5.70 8.16
N MET A 173 -16.67 -6.45 9.26
CA MET A 173 -16.87 -5.88 10.60
C MET A 173 -15.82 -4.84 10.97
N GLY A 174 -14.59 -4.99 10.49
CA GLY A 174 -13.47 -4.12 10.90
C GLY A 174 -13.24 -4.17 12.42
N PRO A 175 -12.54 -3.20 12.99
CA PRO A 175 -11.85 -2.11 12.29
C PRO A 175 -10.64 -2.60 11.50
N HIS A 176 -10.14 -1.74 10.61
CA HIS A 176 -9.05 -2.06 9.71
C HIS A 176 -7.78 -1.31 10.08
N GLU A 177 -6.70 -2.04 10.26
CA GLU A 177 -5.40 -1.44 10.56
C GLU A 177 -4.75 -0.85 9.30
N VAL A 178 -4.15 0.32 9.44
CA VAL A 178 -3.36 0.98 8.40
C VAL A 178 -2.03 1.46 8.97
N ILE A 179 -1.01 1.53 8.12
CA ILE A 179 0.27 2.18 8.42
C ILE A 179 0.31 3.50 7.64
N VAL A 180 0.36 4.61 8.35
CA VAL A 180 0.46 5.94 7.74
C VAL A 180 1.91 6.37 7.74
N LEU A 181 2.49 6.49 6.55
CA LEU A 181 3.85 6.99 6.32
C LEU A 181 3.86 8.51 6.27
N LYS A 182 4.91 9.08 6.83
CA LYS A 182 5.26 10.51 6.70
C LYS A 182 6.67 10.61 6.12
N SER A 183 6.86 11.47 5.14
CA SER A 183 8.15 11.70 4.49
C SER A 183 8.57 13.16 4.64
N THR A 184 9.86 13.39 4.85
CA THR A 184 10.44 14.73 4.87
C THR A 184 10.33 15.45 3.53
N LEU A 185 10.10 14.71 2.42
CA LEU A 185 9.83 15.32 1.12
C LEU A 185 8.47 16.02 1.04
N ILE A 186 7.57 15.78 2.02
CA ILE A 186 6.16 16.18 1.96
C ILE A 186 5.78 17.10 3.14
N SER A 187 6.70 17.30 4.06
CA SER A 187 6.49 18.10 5.29
C SER A 187 6.44 19.62 5.03
#